data_1517d7cbea0ab47529cea2860807017c
#
_entry.id   1517d7cbea0ab47529cea2860807017c
#
_cell.length_a   1.000
_cell.length_b   1.000
_cell.length_c   1.000
_cell.angle_alpha   90.00
_cell.angle_beta   90.00
_cell.angle_gamma   90.00
#
_symmetry.space_group_name_H-M   'P 1'
#
loop_
_entity.id
_entity.type
_entity.pdbx_description
1 polymer ?
#
loop_
_entity_poly.entity_id
_entity_poly.type
_entity_poly.pdbx_seq_one_letter_code
_entity_poly.pdbx_strand_id
1 'polypeptide(L)'
;NNRLVEPQKNREDMNLEDVKKRPRFKDCASDADVFRMMDQLEEEAGKVPGLTRENTDLKAKVKTYEDKAAADDIAARKQLLDAAEKDGRIDATTRPIYENLLANDRENGEKALAQLPVKRRVMEDLHLEPDGEESPWNRRMREIKDKRKK
;
A
#
# COMPACT_ATOMS: atom_id res chain seq x y z
N ASN A 1 10.47 -44.67 30.09
CA ASN A 1 11.12 -43.46 30.64
C ASN A 1 10.12 -42.72 31.53
N ASN A 2 10.06 -43.16 32.81
CA ASN A 2 9.32 -42.45 33.85
C ASN A 2 10.15 -41.24 34.28
N ARG A 3 9.92 -40.07 33.73
CA ARG A 3 10.32 -38.83 34.36
C ARG A 3 9.38 -38.59 35.52
N LEU A 4 9.92 -38.83 36.73
CA LEU A 4 9.32 -38.38 37.98
C LEU A 4 9.16 -36.87 37.87
N VAL A 5 7.92 -36.39 37.67
CA VAL A 5 7.56 -34.99 37.84
C VAL A 5 7.65 -34.71 39.32
N GLU A 6 8.71 -34.00 39.73
CA GLU A 6 8.83 -33.50 41.10
C GLU A 6 7.59 -32.66 41.41
N PRO A 7 6.91 -32.90 42.56
CA PRO A 7 5.77 -32.09 42.96
C PRO A 7 6.19 -30.63 43.05
N GLN A 8 5.53 -29.75 42.28
CA GLN A 8 5.75 -28.32 42.36
C GLN A 8 5.41 -27.88 43.80
N LYS A 9 6.43 -27.45 44.55
CA LYS A 9 6.28 -26.88 45.89
C LYS A 9 5.28 -25.74 45.84
N ASN A 10 4.24 -25.76 46.69
CA ASN A 10 3.25 -24.69 46.75
C ASN A 10 3.96 -23.35 47.05
N ARG A 11 3.47 -22.26 46.45
CA ARG A 11 4.06 -20.91 46.62
C ARG A 11 4.18 -20.48 48.08
N GLU A 12 3.33 -21.03 48.94
CA GLU A 12 3.29 -20.76 50.41
C GLU A 12 4.47 -21.35 51.18
N ASP A 13 5.14 -22.40 50.62
CA ASP A 13 6.28 -23.08 51.27
C ASP A 13 7.66 -22.64 50.72
N MET A 14 7.69 -21.62 49.83
CA MET A 14 8.93 -21.17 49.21
C MET A 14 9.69 -20.20 50.15
N ASN A 15 10.92 -20.59 50.53
CA ASN A 15 11.82 -19.70 51.26
C ASN A 15 12.79 -18.97 50.32
N LEU A 16 13.51 -17.95 50.82
CA LEU A 16 14.46 -17.15 50.06
C LEU A 16 15.57 -18.00 49.40
N GLU A 17 15.97 -19.11 50.00
CA GLU A 17 16.97 -20.04 49.42
C GLU A 17 16.42 -20.72 48.15
N ASP A 18 15.14 -21.04 48.11
CA ASP A 18 14.51 -21.61 46.92
C ASP A 18 14.34 -20.55 45.82
N VAL A 19 14.15 -19.28 46.19
CA VAL A 19 14.13 -18.16 45.24
C VAL A 19 15.49 -17.94 44.59
N LYS A 20 16.58 -17.96 45.37
CA LYS A 20 17.97 -17.84 44.89
C LYS A 20 18.36 -18.91 43.87
N LYS A 21 17.76 -20.10 43.94
CA LYS A 21 18.00 -21.19 42.97
C LYS A 21 17.39 -20.90 41.58
N ARG A 22 16.49 -19.94 41.46
CA ARG A 22 15.89 -19.61 40.16
C ARG A 22 16.89 -18.86 39.29
N PRO A 23 16.86 -19.06 37.95
CA PRO A 23 17.84 -18.49 37.02
C PRO A 23 18.04 -16.97 37.14
N ARG A 24 16.98 -16.21 37.45
CA ARG A 24 17.04 -14.76 37.57
C ARG A 24 17.68 -14.25 38.84
N PHE A 25 17.71 -15.07 39.89
CA PHE A 25 18.22 -14.70 41.21
C PHE A 25 19.55 -15.41 41.58
N LYS A 26 20.08 -16.24 40.70
CA LYS A 26 21.31 -17.03 40.96
C LYS A 26 22.53 -16.18 41.26
N ASP A 27 22.58 -14.95 40.78
CA ASP A 27 23.69 -14.02 40.94
C ASP A 27 23.48 -13.07 42.15
N CYS A 28 22.36 -13.22 42.90
CA CYS A 28 22.09 -12.46 44.11
C CYS A 28 22.92 -13.05 45.27
N ALA A 29 23.87 -12.27 45.76
CA ALA A 29 24.77 -12.69 46.85
C ALA A 29 24.09 -12.63 48.24
N SER A 30 23.14 -11.72 48.43
CA SER A 30 22.44 -11.45 49.68
C SER A 30 20.92 -11.45 49.49
N ASP A 31 20.19 -11.57 50.62
CA ASP A 31 18.74 -11.45 50.65
C ASP A 31 18.31 -10.04 50.19
N ALA A 32 19.08 -9.01 50.54
CA ALA A 32 18.85 -7.65 50.09
C ALA A 32 18.91 -7.51 48.56
N ASP A 33 19.78 -8.25 47.88
CA ASP A 33 19.87 -8.28 46.41
C ASP A 33 18.66 -8.98 45.81
N VAL A 34 18.15 -10.04 46.47
CA VAL A 34 16.92 -10.72 46.03
C VAL A 34 15.72 -9.75 46.09
N PHE A 35 15.56 -9.04 47.23
CA PHE A 35 14.47 -8.05 47.36
C PHE A 35 14.58 -6.93 46.36
N ARG A 36 15.77 -6.37 46.15
CA ARG A 36 15.99 -5.34 45.10
C ARG A 36 15.62 -5.83 43.69
N MET A 37 15.99 -7.07 43.39
CA MET A 37 15.61 -7.68 42.09
C MET A 37 14.11 -7.91 42.00
N MET A 38 13.43 -8.27 43.08
CA MET A 38 11.98 -8.42 43.09
C MET A 38 11.28 -7.07 42.87
N ASP A 39 11.75 -6.01 43.54
CA ASP A 39 11.22 -4.67 43.37
C ASP A 39 11.37 -4.20 41.91
N GLN A 40 12.52 -4.44 41.28
CA GLN A 40 12.76 -4.15 39.87
C GLN A 40 11.80 -4.92 38.95
N LEU A 41 11.63 -6.23 39.22
CA LEU A 41 10.69 -7.04 38.43
C LEU A 41 9.26 -6.59 38.57
N GLU A 42 8.86 -6.15 39.76
CA GLU A 42 7.51 -5.59 40.00
C GLU A 42 7.32 -4.27 39.25
N GLU A 43 8.32 -3.38 39.27
CA GLU A 43 8.31 -2.14 38.48
C GLU A 43 8.22 -2.42 36.97
N GLU A 44 9.04 -3.36 36.46
CA GLU A 44 9.00 -3.78 35.08
C GLU A 44 7.65 -4.40 34.72
N ALA A 45 7.11 -5.27 35.57
CA ALA A 45 5.79 -5.85 35.38
C ALA A 45 4.69 -4.79 35.35
N GLY A 46 4.81 -3.75 36.17
CA GLY A 46 3.89 -2.59 36.15
C GLY A 46 3.87 -1.82 34.84
N LYS A 47 4.98 -1.83 34.07
CA LYS A 47 5.08 -1.18 32.74
C LYS A 47 4.43 -2.01 31.62
N VAL A 48 4.30 -3.33 31.79
CA VAL A 48 3.80 -4.24 30.74
C VAL A 48 2.41 -3.86 30.23
N PRO A 49 1.40 -3.53 31.05
CA PRO A 49 0.07 -3.13 30.53
C PRO A 49 0.15 -1.88 29.66
N GLY A 50 0.96 -0.89 30.05
CA GLY A 50 1.18 0.33 29.27
C GLY A 50 1.81 0.04 27.90
N LEU A 51 2.91 -0.71 27.92
CA LEU A 51 3.60 -1.11 26.68
C LEU A 51 2.72 -1.99 25.78
N THR A 52 1.88 -2.84 26.36
CA THR A 52 0.94 -3.66 25.61
C THR A 52 -0.10 -2.80 24.87
N ARG A 53 -0.63 -1.79 25.55
CA ARG A 53 -1.58 -0.83 24.93
C ARG A 53 -0.91 -0.04 23.82
N GLU A 54 0.27 0.53 24.11
CA GLU A 54 1.03 1.30 23.11
C GLU A 54 1.36 0.44 21.88
N ASN A 55 1.78 -0.81 22.08
CA ASN A 55 2.06 -1.74 20.97
C ASN A 55 0.79 -2.02 20.13
N THR A 56 -0.36 -2.16 20.79
CA THR A 56 -1.64 -2.35 20.10
C THR A 56 -2.01 -1.11 19.29
N ASP A 57 -1.86 0.08 19.87
CA ASP A 57 -2.15 1.35 19.19
C ASP A 57 -1.21 1.60 18.00
N LEU A 58 0.08 1.29 18.19
CA LEU A 58 1.06 1.40 17.11
C LEU A 58 0.76 0.43 15.98
N LYS A 59 0.39 -0.81 16.27
CA LYS A 59 -0.03 -1.78 15.25
C LYS A 59 -1.26 -1.31 14.47
N ALA A 60 -2.25 -0.73 15.15
CA ALA A 60 -3.43 -0.17 14.49
C ALA A 60 -3.08 1.00 13.58
N LYS A 61 -2.18 1.91 14.03
CA LYS A 61 -1.68 3.02 13.20
C LYS A 61 -0.90 2.52 11.98
N VAL A 62 0.02 1.56 12.16
CA VAL A 62 0.78 0.96 11.05
C VAL A 62 -0.18 0.41 10.02
N LYS A 63 -1.16 -0.40 10.44
CA LYS A 63 -2.16 -0.95 9.52
C LYS A 63 -2.92 0.15 8.76
N THR A 64 -3.32 1.21 9.44
CA THR A 64 -4.00 2.34 8.78
C THR A 64 -3.13 3.01 7.73
N TYR A 65 -1.84 3.18 8.00
CA TYR A 65 -0.89 3.75 7.02
C TYR A 65 -0.64 2.81 5.85
N GLU A 66 -0.52 1.50 6.09
CA GLU A 66 -0.38 0.48 5.03
C GLU A 66 -1.61 0.44 4.13
N ASP A 67 -2.81 0.42 4.71
CA ASP A 67 -4.07 0.42 3.97
C ASP A 67 -4.20 1.70 3.12
N LYS A 68 -3.83 2.85 3.69
CA LYS A 68 -3.81 4.12 2.95
C LYS A 68 -2.79 4.12 1.82
N ALA A 69 -1.56 3.68 2.07
CA ALA A 69 -0.51 3.60 1.06
C ALA A 69 -0.92 2.68 -0.10
N ALA A 70 -1.55 1.54 0.21
CA ALA A 70 -2.08 0.62 -0.80
C ALA A 70 -3.19 1.27 -1.64
N ALA A 71 -4.12 2.00 -1.00
CA ALA A 71 -5.18 2.72 -1.70
C ALA A 71 -4.63 3.84 -2.60
N ASP A 72 -3.68 4.62 -2.10
CA ASP A 72 -3.02 5.69 -2.84
C ASP A 72 -2.25 5.13 -4.06
N ASP A 73 -1.58 3.98 -3.91
CA ASP A 73 -0.88 3.31 -5.01
C ASP A 73 -1.86 2.80 -6.09
N ILE A 74 -2.98 2.20 -5.70
CA ILE A 74 -4.04 1.79 -6.64
C ILE A 74 -4.60 3.00 -7.39
N ALA A 75 -4.86 4.11 -6.68
CA ALA A 75 -5.37 5.32 -7.28
C ALA A 75 -4.36 5.92 -8.29
N ALA A 76 -3.07 5.96 -7.93
CA ALA A 76 -2.01 6.46 -8.80
C ALA A 76 -1.88 5.60 -10.07
N ARG A 77 -1.89 4.26 -9.94
CA ARG A 77 -1.87 3.35 -11.11
C ARG A 77 -3.07 3.57 -12.03
N LYS A 78 -4.26 3.71 -11.44
CA LYS A 78 -5.47 4.01 -12.22
C LYS A 78 -5.35 5.32 -12.99
N GLN A 79 -4.85 6.38 -12.36
CA GLN A 79 -4.64 7.68 -13.02
C GLN A 79 -3.67 7.57 -14.20
N LEU A 80 -2.58 6.82 -14.05
CA LEU A 80 -1.62 6.58 -15.15
C LEU A 80 -2.26 5.85 -16.32
N LEU A 81 -3.06 4.82 -16.03
CA LEU A 81 -3.78 4.06 -17.07
C LEU A 81 -4.84 4.91 -17.77
N ASP A 82 -5.62 5.69 -17.01
CA ASP A 82 -6.64 6.59 -17.55
C ASP A 82 -6.01 7.67 -18.45
N ALA A 83 -4.85 8.20 -18.04
CA ALA A 83 -4.10 9.16 -18.86
C ALA A 83 -3.59 8.51 -20.16
N ALA A 84 -2.99 7.30 -20.07
CA ALA A 84 -2.50 6.58 -21.23
C ALA A 84 -3.62 6.19 -22.21
N GLU A 85 -4.80 5.85 -21.71
CA GLU A 85 -5.99 5.57 -22.53
C GLU A 85 -6.52 6.83 -23.20
N LYS A 86 -6.57 7.95 -22.46
CA LYS A 86 -6.96 9.26 -23.00
C LYS A 86 -6.03 9.72 -24.12
N ASP A 87 -4.73 9.50 -23.96
CA ASP A 87 -3.71 9.81 -24.97
C ASP A 87 -3.73 8.82 -26.17
N GLY A 88 -4.56 7.77 -26.10
CA GLY A 88 -4.64 6.72 -27.11
C GLY A 88 -3.41 5.82 -27.16
N ARG A 89 -2.56 5.83 -26.12
CA ARG A 89 -1.39 4.94 -26.02
C ARG A 89 -1.81 3.49 -25.81
N ILE A 90 -2.85 3.29 -25.01
CA ILE A 90 -3.48 2.00 -24.74
C ILE A 90 -4.96 2.06 -25.06
N ASP A 91 -5.59 0.91 -25.18
CA ASP A 91 -7.02 0.73 -25.37
C ASP A 91 -7.60 -0.21 -24.30
N ALA A 92 -8.91 -0.41 -24.32
CA ALA A 92 -9.60 -1.27 -23.37
C ALA A 92 -9.10 -2.72 -23.38
N THR A 93 -8.54 -3.20 -24.49
CA THR A 93 -8.02 -4.56 -24.66
C THR A 93 -6.62 -4.70 -24.04
N THR A 94 -5.81 -3.68 -24.16
CA THR A 94 -4.41 -3.67 -23.66
C THR A 94 -4.30 -3.16 -22.23
N ARG A 95 -5.29 -2.40 -21.74
CA ARG A 95 -5.34 -1.86 -20.37
C ARG A 95 -5.07 -2.91 -19.27
N PRO A 96 -5.70 -4.11 -19.27
CA PRO A 96 -5.45 -5.12 -18.25
C PRO A 96 -4.01 -5.63 -18.20
N ILE A 97 -3.31 -5.63 -19.33
CA ILE A 97 -1.91 -6.05 -19.44
C ILE A 97 -1.02 -5.06 -18.68
N TYR A 98 -1.21 -3.75 -18.92
CA TYR A 98 -0.46 -2.70 -18.26
C TYR A 98 -0.85 -2.54 -16.79
N GLU A 99 -2.10 -2.82 -16.42
CA GLU A 99 -2.54 -2.87 -15.03
C GLU A 99 -1.78 -3.94 -14.24
N ASN A 100 -1.67 -5.15 -14.80
CA ASN A 100 -0.88 -6.23 -14.22
C ASN A 100 0.62 -5.90 -14.17
N LEU A 101 1.15 -5.28 -15.22
CA LEU A 101 2.56 -4.87 -15.25
C LEU A 101 2.87 -3.84 -14.15
N LEU A 102 2.04 -2.80 -14.02
CA LEU A 102 2.17 -1.78 -12.96
C LEU A 102 1.96 -2.34 -11.55
N ALA A 103 1.17 -3.41 -11.41
CA ALA A 103 0.95 -4.07 -10.12
C ALA A 103 2.17 -4.87 -9.67
N ASN A 104 2.88 -5.51 -10.60
CA ASN A 104 4.04 -6.36 -10.32
C ASN A 104 5.36 -5.57 -10.32
N ASP A 105 5.50 -4.62 -11.25
CA ASP A 105 6.71 -3.81 -11.41
C ASP A 105 6.32 -2.42 -11.92
N ARG A 106 6.10 -1.53 -10.95
CA ARG A 106 5.65 -0.16 -11.23
C ARG A 106 6.63 0.59 -12.12
N GLU A 107 7.92 0.52 -11.82
CA GLU A 107 8.94 1.29 -12.53
C GLU A 107 9.03 0.88 -14.01
N ASN A 108 9.07 -0.41 -14.28
CA ASN A 108 9.09 -0.91 -15.66
C ASN A 108 7.74 -0.70 -16.36
N GLY A 109 6.63 -0.79 -15.65
CA GLY A 109 5.30 -0.47 -16.17
C GLY A 109 5.16 0.99 -16.61
N GLU A 110 5.62 1.93 -15.80
CA GLU A 110 5.63 3.37 -16.13
C GLU A 110 6.53 3.66 -17.34
N LYS A 111 7.73 3.06 -17.38
CA LYS A 111 8.64 3.17 -18.54
C LYS A 111 8.02 2.60 -19.81
N ALA A 112 7.37 1.44 -19.72
CA ALA A 112 6.71 0.82 -20.86
C ALA A 112 5.56 1.69 -21.39
N LEU A 113 4.72 2.25 -20.51
CA LEU A 113 3.65 3.18 -20.90
C LEU A 113 4.20 4.47 -21.53
N ALA A 114 5.31 5.00 -21.01
CA ALA A 114 5.92 6.22 -21.52
C ALA A 114 6.52 6.04 -22.93
N GLN A 115 6.97 4.84 -23.28
CA GLN A 115 7.53 4.54 -24.59
C GLN A 115 6.48 4.33 -25.68
N LEU A 116 5.21 4.14 -25.32
CA LEU A 116 4.14 3.98 -26.29
C LEU A 116 3.88 5.29 -27.06
N PRO A 117 3.74 5.22 -28.37
CA PRO A 117 3.42 6.40 -29.17
C PRO A 117 2.01 6.90 -28.85
N VAL A 118 1.87 8.21 -28.69
CA VAL A 118 0.55 8.86 -28.58
C VAL A 118 -0.14 8.75 -29.93
N LYS A 119 -1.29 8.09 -29.97
CA LYS A 119 -2.12 8.07 -31.17
C LYS A 119 -2.87 9.40 -31.26
N ARG A 120 -2.40 10.29 -32.11
CA ARG A 120 -3.15 11.52 -32.42
C ARG A 120 -4.52 11.15 -32.96
N ARG A 121 -5.55 11.72 -32.37
CA ARG A 121 -6.90 11.61 -32.94
C ARG A 121 -6.89 12.40 -34.24
N VAL A 122 -7.00 11.70 -35.36
CA VAL A 122 -7.01 12.30 -36.71
C VAL A 122 -8.08 13.40 -36.84
N MET A 123 -9.12 13.35 -36.00
CA MET A 123 -10.18 14.35 -35.93
C MET A 123 -9.75 15.71 -35.35
N GLU A 124 -8.68 15.74 -34.52
CA GLU A 124 -8.16 17.00 -33.94
C GLU A 124 -7.17 17.68 -34.89
N ASP A 125 -6.51 16.92 -35.77
CA ASP A 125 -5.65 17.47 -36.84
C ASP A 125 -6.44 17.92 -38.08
N LEU A 126 -7.69 17.46 -38.24
CA LEU A 126 -8.62 18.04 -39.13
C LEU A 126 -9.17 19.32 -38.47
N HIS A 127 -8.41 20.41 -38.56
CA HIS A 127 -8.93 21.75 -38.39
C HIS A 127 -10.01 21.94 -39.45
N LEU A 128 -11.19 21.39 -39.19
CA LEU A 128 -12.42 21.89 -39.77
C LEU A 128 -12.68 23.17 -39.00
N GLU A 129 -11.90 24.23 -39.34
CA GLU A 129 -12.24 25.59 -38.99
C GLU A 129 -13.70 25.73 -39.38
N PRO A 130 -14.60 26.17 -38.49
CA PRO A 130 -15.93 26.63 -38.90
C PRO A 130 -15.78 28.01 -39.57
N ASP A 131 -14.76 28.12 -40.41
CA ASP A 131 -14.62 29.27 -41.27
C ASP A 131 -15.76 29.19 -42.25
N GLY A 132 -16.59 30.22 -42.25
CA GLY A 132 -17.75 30.39 -43.10
C GLY A 132 -17.49 30.30 -44.59
N GLU A 133 -16.41 29.72 -45.01
CA GLU A 133 -16.13 29.36 -46.37
C GLU A 133 -16.79 28.02 -46.69
N GLU A 134 -17.80 28.12 -47.51
CA GLU A 134 -18.50 26.97 -48.08
C GLU A 134 -17.50 25.97 -48.66
N SER A 135 -17.58 24.71 -48.22
CA SER A 135 -16.68 23.64 -48.66
C SER A 135 -16.65 23.58 -50.19
N PRO A 136 -15.53 23.27 -50.85
CA PRO A 136 -15.44 23.15 -52.30
C PRO A 136 -16.50 22.23 -52.89
N TRP A 137 -16.94 21.22 -52.11
CA TRP A 137 -18.03 20.32 -52.50
C TRP A 137 -19.39 21.05 -52.53
N ASN A 138 -19.71 21.82 -51.49
CA ASN A 138 -20.95 22.55 -51.39
C ASN A 138 -21.04 23.64 -52.48
N ARG A 139 -19.93 24.32 -52.78
CA ARG A 139 -19.82 25.27 -53.88
C ARG A 139 -20.12 24.62 -55.23
N ARG A 140 -19.55 23.46 -55.49
CA ARG A 140 -19.75 22.70 -56.71
C ARG A 140 -21.18 22.16 -56.84
N MET A 141 -21.78 21.72 -55.74
CA MET A 141 -23.18 21.28 -55.74
C MET A 141 -24.17 22.42 -55.98
N ARG A 142 -23.85 23.63 -55.53
CA ARG A 142 -24.63 24.84 -55.84
C ARG A 142 -24.55 25.18 -57.33
N GLU A 143 -23.38 25.22 -57.91
CA GLU A 143 -23.17 25.45 -59.35
C GLU A 143 -23.94 24.43 -60.21
N ILE A 144 -23.98 23.17 -59.84
CA ILE A 144 -24.73 22.13 -60.57
C ILE A 144 -26.25 22.37 -60.45
N LYS A 145 -26.73 22.75 -59.25
CA LYS A 145 -28.15 23.08 -59.07
C LYS A 145 -28.58 24.29 -59.88
N ASP A 146 -27.75 25.32 -59.96
CA ASP A 146 -28.05 26.54 -60.68
C ASP A 146 -28.05 26.33 -62.22
N LYS A 147 -27.17 25.45 -62.72
CA LYS A 147 -27.16 25.05 -64.13
C LYS A 147 -28.35 24.20 -64.54
N ARG A 148 -29.04 23.53 -63.62
CA ARG A 148 -30.25 22.73 -63.91
C ARG A 148 -31.54 23.56 -63.91
N LYS A 149 -31.50 24.82 -63.46
CA LYS A 149 -32.65 25.73 -63.43
C LYS A 149 -32.72 26.64 -64.62
N LYS A 150 -31.72 26.62 -65.51
CA LYS A 150 -31.72 27.29 -66.82
C LYS A 150 -32.03 26.31 -67.94
#